data_d819213b52fff621c1dec1073776e99d
#
_entry.id   d819213b52fff621c1dec1073776e99d
#
_cell.length_a   1.000
_cell.length_b   1.000
_cell.length_c   1.000
_cell.angle_alpha   90.00
_cell.angle_beta   90.00
_cell.angle_gamma   90.00
#
_symmetry.space_group_name_H-M   'P 1'
#
loop_
_entity.id
_entity.type
_entity.pdbx_description
1 polymer ?
#
loop_
_entity_poly.entity_id
_entity_poly.type
_entity_poly.pdbx_seq_one_letter_code
_entity_poly.pdbx_strand_id
1 'polypeptide(L)'
;VEAEISFGAWIARRRKALDLTREQLTGCVGCSVSGLRKVETDERRPSRQVAELLAECLELPPEQRPAFVRVARGVEGVERLGSPLAGLAGAGSCPAPRRGASNLPLPATPLIGRKRELAALARLLADRQCRLLTIVGPGGVGKTRLAIEAASVHGGLFADGVHFVPLASLASPSLVVPAIAGALGHAFSGSMAPLNQLLRHLRDRSTLLLLDNFEHLLEDGVGLAELLQGAPGLKLLVTSRERLNLQGEWLFDLQGLPVPSPEQADGTEETSSVALFEASARRVQAGFRLEALDAEERQAIARICRLVEGMPLAIELAAAWVRVLSCAEIAAEIERSLDFLAGAARDMPERHQSLRAVFCHSWSLLPEGERSVLCRLAVFRGGFQRQAAEQIAGASLGALSALESKSLVRRQKNGRYDLLEVVRQYALEHLDQDARGEATRDRHSAFYLALLHHREEALKGTTQRETIEELTDEIDNVRAAWSRA
;
A
#
# COMPACT_ATOMS: atom_id res chain seq x y z
N VAL A 1 24.13 5.05 -54.95
CA VAL A 1 23.03 6.02 -55.11
C VAL A 1 22.06 5.72 -54.00
N GLU A 2 22.18 6.38 -52.83
CA GLU A 2 21.19 6.31 -51.77
C GLU A 2 19.94 7.04 -52.25
N ALA A 3 18.83 6.34 -52.29
CA ALA A 3 17.53 6.89 -52.63
C ALA A 3 17.18 8.01 -51.61
N GLU A 4 16.82 9.19 -52.10
CA GLU A 4 16.33 10.31 -51.30
C GLU A 4 15.15 9.82 -50.42
N ILE A 5 15.37 9.77 -49.14
CA ILE A 5 14.36 9.31 -48.18
C ILE A 5 13.42 10.49 -47.92
N SER A 6 12.09 10.30 -48.06
CA SER A 6 11.13 11.33 -47.68
C SER A 6 11.06 11.52 -46.18
N PHE A 7 10.49 12.65 -45.69
CA PHE A 7 10.34 12.94 -44.27
C PHE A 7 9.46 11.89 -43.56
N GLY A 8 8.36 11.49 -44.19
CA GLY A 8 7.49 10.45 -43.67
C GLY A 8 8.17 9.09 -43.56
N ALA A 9 8.94 8.72 -44.61
CA ALA A 9 9.74 7.50 -44.61
C ALA A 9 10.85 7.54 -43.53
N TRP A 10 11.46 8.73 -43.29
CA TRP A 10 12.44 8.92 -42.23
C TRP A 10 11.84 8.68 -40.87
N ILE A 11 10.65 9.28 -40.55
CA ILE A 11 9.90 9.04 -39.28
C ILE A 11 9.59 7.56 -39.13
N ALA A 12 9.03 6.92 -40.15
CA ALA A 12 8.63 5.51 -40.11
C ALA A 12 9.84 4.59 -39.83
N ARG A 13 11.02 4.87 -40.43
CA ARG A 13 12.24 4.11 -40.15
C ARG A 13 12.77 4.37 -38.73
N ARG A 14 12.79 5.62 -38.28
CA ARG A 14 13.24 5.97 -36.93
C ARG A 14 12.32 5.32 -35.86
N ARG A 15 10.98 5.39 -36.04
CA ARG A 15 10.02 4.75 -35.17
C ARG A 15 10.25 3.24 -35.11
N LYS A 16 10.42 2.56 -36.25
CA LYS A 16 10.72 1.13 -36.32
C LYS A 16 12.04 0.77 -35.64
N ALA A 17 13.04 1.60 -35.77
CA ALA A 17 14.37 1.41 -35.16
C ALA A 17 14.33 1.59 -33.64
N LEU A 18 13.29 2.26 -33.12
CA LEU A 18 12.97 2.39 -31.68
C LEU A 18 11.94 1.35 -31.22
N ASP A 19 11.57 0.36 -32.05
CA ASP A 19 10.55 -0.66 -31.79
C ASP A 19 9.18 -0.09 -31.35
N LEU A 20 8.85 1.14 -31.77
CA LEU A 20 7.58 1.78 -31.46
C LEU A 20 6.47 1.38 -32.44
N THR A 21 5.28 1.03 -31.93
CA THR A 21 4.08 0.92 -32.78
C THR A 21 3.53 2.33 -33.09
N ARG A 22 2.62 2.43 -34.08
CA ARG A 22 1.95 3.72 -34.37
C ARG A 22 1.10 4.17 -33.19
N GLU A 23 0.42 3.24 -32.54
CA GLU A 23 -0.43 3.46 -31.37
C GLU A 23 0.40 4.03 -30.20
N GLN A 24 1.58 3.48 -29.98
CA GLN A 24 2.49 3.95 -28.92
C GLN A 24 3.00 5.36 -29.22
N LEU A 25 3.46 5.62 -30.46
CA LEU A 25 3.94 6.96 -30.84
C LEU A 25 2.82 8.00 -30.79
N THR A 26 1.59 7.65 -31.20
CA THR A 26 0.43 8.57 -31.12
C THR A 26 -0.01 8.86 -29.69
N GLY A 27 0.13 7.90 -28.77
CA GLY A 27 -0.11 8.11 -27.34
C GLY A 27 0.84 9.16 -26.75
N CYS A 28 2.12 9.17 -27.17
CA CYS A 28 3.10 10.17 -26.72
C CYS A 28 2.87 11.55 -27.35
N VAL A 29 2.47 11.60 -28.63
CA VAL A 29 2.35 12.84 -29.40
C VAL A 29 0.97 13.49 -29.28
N GLY A 30 -0.04 12.77 -28.77
CA GLY A 30 -1.40 13.27 -28.62
C GLY A 30 -2.14 13.44 -29.97
N CYS A 31 -1.83 12.63 -30.98
CA CYS A 31 -2.50 12.66 -32.29
C CYS A 31 -3.18 11.33 -32.61
N SER A 32 -4.08 11.31 -33.61
CA SER A 32 -4.73 10.06 -34.03
C SER A 32 -3.78 9.16 -34.87
N VAL A 33 -3.97 7.84 -34.79
CA VAL A 33 -3.22 6.87 -35.61
C VAL A 33 -3.34 7.17 -37.11
N SER A 34 -4.53 7.57 -37.56
CA SER A 34 -4.76 8.01 -38.94
C SER A 34 -3.96 9.29 -39.29
N GLY A 35 -3.86 10.22 -38.33
CA GLY A 35 -3.05 11.43 -38.47
C GLY A 35 -1.55 11.14 -38.63
N LEU A 36 -1.01 10.26 -37.78
CA LEU A 36 0.38 9.82 -37.85
C LEU A 36 0.67 9.08 -39.18
N ARG A 37 -0.25 8.20 -39.61
CA ARG A 37 -0.13 7.49 -40.88
C ARG A 37 0.03 8.47 -42.07
N LYS A 38 -0.80 9.53 -42.11
CA LYS A 38 -0.70 10.56 -43.15
C LYS A 38 0.61 11.34 -43.10
N VAL A 39 1.23 11.49 -41.94
CA VAL A 39 2.56 12.06 -41.81
C VAL A 39 3.63 11.10 -42.31
N GLU A 40 3.55 9.80 -41.97
CA GLU A 40 4.49 8.77 -42.43
C GLU A 40 4.39 8.48 -43.94
N THR A 41 3.25 8.79 -44.57
CA THR A 41 3.07 8.68 -46.06
C THR A 41 3.26 10.00 -46.79
N ASP A 42 3.72 11.05 -46.10
CA ASP A 42 3.91 12.39 -46.63
C ASP A 42 2.65 13.08 -47.20
N GLU A 43 1.46 12.51 -46.89
CA GLU A 43 0.18 13.09 -47.29
C GLU A 43 -0.14 14.38 -46.50
N ARG A 44 0.46 14.54 -45.32
CA ARG A 44 0.24 15.69 -44.44
C ARG A 44 1.48 16.04 -43.66
N ARG A 45 1.83 17.33 -43.58
CA ARG A 45 2.88 17.83 -42.71
C ARG A 45 2.34 18.06 -41.29
N PRO A 46 3.13 17.73 -40.23
CA PRO A 46 2.72 17.95 -38.85
C PRO A 46 2.71 19.44 -38.49
N SER A 47 1.89 19.87 -37.56
CA SER A 47 1.99 21.20 -36.96
C SER A 47 3.32 21.36 -36.21
N ARG A 48 3.71 22.59 -35.88
CA ARG A 48 4.96 22.83 -35.12
C ARG A 48 4.95 22.08 -33.80
N GLN A 49 3.86 22.17 -33.05
CA GLN A 49 3.71 21.47 -31.75
C GLN A 49 3.82 19.95 -31.89
N VAL A 50 3.17 19.36 -32.90
CA VAL A 50 3.26 17.92 -33.19
C VAL A 50 4.67 17.53 -33.62
N ALA A 51 5.38 18.38 -34.37
CA ALA A 51 6.77 18.14 -34.76
C ALA A 51 7.73 18.19 -33.57
N GLU A 52 7.53 19.10 -32.63
CA GLU A 52 8.31 19.20 -31.39
C GLU A 52 8.11 17.92 -30.53
N LEU A 53 6.87 17.47 -30.34
CA LEU A 53 6.57 16.23 -29.62
C LEU A 53 7.09 14.98 -30.33
N LEU A 54 7.01 14.93 -31.68
CA LEU A 54 7.61 13.86 -32.47
C LEU A 54 9.12 13.80 -32.29
N ALA A 55 9.80 14.95 -32.22
CA ALA A 55 11.24 15.01 -31.99
C ALA A 55 11.65 14.47 -30.63
N GLU A 56 10.80 14.65 -29.60
CA GLU A 56 11.02 14.08 -28.27
C GLU A 56 10.76 12.58 -28.22
N CYS A 57 9.60 12.16 -28.73
CA CYS A 57 9.19 10.76 -28.70
C CYS A 57 10.07 9.87 -29.62
N LEU A 58 10.69 10.43 -30.64
CA LEU A 58 11.65 9.75 -31.49
C LEU A 58 13.12 9.84 -31.00
N GLU A 59 13.29 10.29 -29.73
CA GLU A 59 14.56 10.37 -29.02
C GLU A 59 15.65 11.11 -29.79
N LEU A 60 15.31 12.26 -30.40
CA LEU A 60 16.29 13.08 -31.07
C LEU A 60 17.12 13.89 -30.08
N PRO A 61 18.46 13.94 -30.25
CA PRO A 61 19.32 14.78 -29.43
C PRO A 61 18.85 16.24 -29.43
N PRO A 62 18.96 16.98 -28.32
CA PRO A 62 18.48 18.37 -28.22
C PRO A 62 18.98 19.28 -29.33
N GLU A 63 20.22 19.04 -29.81
CA GLU A 63 20.86 19.82 -30.88
C GLU A 63 20.20 19.60 -32.25
N GLN A 64 19.60 18.42 -32.49
CA GLN A 64 18.95 18.05 -33.76
C GLN A 64 17.46 18.42 -33.79
N ARG A 65 16.82 18.64 -32.65
CA ARG A 65 15.37 18.95 -32.56
C ARG A 65 14.96 20.19 -33.36
N PRO A 66 15.71 21.32 -33.33
CA PRO A 66 15.36 22.51 -34.13
C PRO A 66 15.41 22.23 -35.64
N ALA A 67 16.41 21.49 -36.11
CA ALA A 67 16.51 21.09 -37.53
C ALA A 67 15.34 20.16 -37.92
N PHE A 68 15.00 19.20 -37.09
CA PHE A 68 13.87 18.29 -37.32
C PHE A 68 12.53 19.05 -37.44
N VAL A 69 12.28 20.06 -36.60
CA VAL A 69 11.07 20.87 -36.70
C VAL A 69 11.01 21.67 -37.98
N ARG A 70 12.15 22.23 -38.46
CA ARG A 70 12.20 22.97 -39.73
C ARG A 70 11.97 22.04 -40.93
N VAL A 71 12.53 20.83 -40.93
CA VAL A 71 12.30 19.82 -41.96
C VAL A 71 10.84 19.35 -41.94
N ALA A 72 10.29 19.08 -40.78
CA ALA A 72 8.90 18.69 -40.60
C ALA A 72 7.93 19.72 -41.21
N ARG A 73 8.27 21.00 -41.10
CA ARG A 73 7.52 22.13 -41.66
C ARG A 73 7.78 22.40 -43.12
N GLY A 74 8.77 21.71 -43.73
CA GLY A 74 9.14 21.89 -45.11
C GLY A 74 9.98 23.14 -45.42
N VAL A 75 10.62 23.69 -44.39
CA VAL A 75 11.54 24.84 -44.51
C VAL A 75 12.93 24.38 -44.95
N GLU A 76 13.32 23.17 -44.58
CA GLU A 76 14.60 22.54 -44.92
C GLU A 76 14.35 21.14 -45.49
N GLY A 77 15.31 20.63 -46.27
CA GLY A 77 15.28 19.28 -46.84
C GLY A 77 15.66 18.20 -45.82
N VAL A 78 15.28 16.95 -46.11
CA VAL A 78 15.47 15.80 -45.21
C VAL A 78 16.94 15.44 -45.03
N GLU A 79 17.80 15.85 -45.99
CA GLU A 79 19.27 15.64 -45.95
C GLU A 79 19.91 16.25 -44.69
N ARG A 80 19.25 17.27 -44.08
CA ARG A 80 19.70 17.91 -42.83
C ARG A 80 19.53 17.03 -41.60
N LEU A 81 18.69 15.99 -41.66
CA LEU A 81 18.43 15.09 -40.51
C LEU A 81 19.45 13.94 -40.41
N GLY A 82 20.25 13.73 -41.45
CA GLY A 82 21.16 12.60 -41.55
C GLY A 82 20.41 11.25 -41.55
N SER A 83 21.12 10.17 -41.23
CA SER A 83 20.53 8.82 -41.21
C SER A 83 19.47 8.71 -40.09
N PRO A 84 18.29 8.14 -40.37
CA PRO A 84 17.28 7.86 -39.32
C PRO A 84 17.80 6.91 -38.23
N LEU A 85 18.93 6.24 -38.44
CA LEU A 85 19.64 5.40 -37.51
C LEU A 85 20.79 6.12 -36.78
N ALA A 86 21.13 7.38 -37.17
CA ALA A 86 22.18 8.14 -36.54
C ALA A 86 21.87 8.42 -35.06
N GLY A 87 22.86 8.20 -34.22
CA GLY A 87 22.71 8.32 -32.74
C GLY A 87 22.16 7.09 -32.05
N LEU A 88 21.74 6.04 -32.79
CA LEU A 88 21.37 4.74 -32.21
C LEU A 88 22.58 3.78 -32.10
N ALA A 89 23.68 4.07 -32.81
CA ALA A 89 24.86 3.20 -32.92
C ALA A 89 26.10 3.69 -32.16
N GLY A 90 25.97 4.59 -31.17
CA GLY A 90 27.17 5.23 -30.58
C GLY A 90 27.08 5.56 -29.09
N ALA A 91 26.23 4.93 -28.30
CA ALA A 91 26.36 4.94 -26.85
C ALA A 91 26.78 3.54 -26.42
N GLY A 92 28.03 3.42 -25.96
CA GLY A 92 28.50 2.22 -25.30
C GLY A 92 27.51 1.82 -24.26
N SER A 93 27.06 0.61 -24.36
CA SER A 93 26.14 -0.14 -23.54
C SER A 93 26.00 0.33 -22.07
N CYS A 94 25.09 1.25 -21.82
CA CYS A 94 24.09 1.06 -20.79
C CYS A 94 22.82 0.62 -21.55
N PRO A 95 22.37 -0.62 -21.45
CA PRO A 95 21.07 -0.95 -22.00
C PRO A 95 20.07 -0.05 -21.29
N ALA A 96 19.37 0.81 -22.04
CA ALA A 96 18.12 1.37 -21.53
C ALA A 96 17.33 0.15 -21.00
N PRO A 97 16.84 0.18 -19.75
CA PRO A 97 16.18 -0.97 -19.19
C PRO A 97 15.05 -1.32 -20.15
N ARG A 98 15.17 -2.47 -20.80
CA ARG A 98 14.00 -3.10 -21.43
C ARG A 98 12.98 -3.10 -20.31
N ARG A 99 11.88 -2.35 -20.46
CA ARG A 99 10.78 -2.48 -19.51
C ARG A 99 10.36 -3.92 -19.60
N GLY A 100 10.83 -4.72 -18.65
CA GLY A 100 10.50 -6.12 -18.55
C GLY A 100 8.98 -6.24 -18.55
N ALA A 101 8.47 -7.35 -19.05
CA ALA A 101 7.04 -7.61 -19.05
C ALA A 101 6.46 -7.32 -17.65
N SER A 102 5.36 -6.59 -17.58
CA SER A 102 4.69 -6.28 -16.32
C SER A 102 3.21 -6.57 -16.45
N ASN A 103 2.68 -7.32 -15.48
CA ASN A 103 1.25 -7.60 -15.34
C ASN A 103 0.64 -6.87 -14.13
N LEU A 104 1.28 -5.80 -13.65
CA LEU A 104 0.78 -5.01 -12.53
C LEU A 104 -0.62 -4.47 -12.82
N PRO A 105 -1.57 -4.60 -11.88
CA PRO A 105 -2.88 -3.99 -11.99
C PRO A 105 -2.76 -2.47 -12.09
N LEU A 106 -3.53 -1.85 -12.99
CA LEU A 106 -3.62 -0.39 -13.08
C LEU A 106 -4.58 0.12 -12.01
N PRO A 107 -4.12 0.95 -11.08
CA PRO A 107 -4.98 1.50 -10.05
C PRO A 107 -5.99 2.50 -10.64
N ALA A 108 -7.27 2.38 -10.26
CA ALA A 108 -8.34 3.28 -10.70
C ALA A 108 -8.24 4.71 -10.11
N THR A 109 -7.50 4.87 -9.02
CA THR A 109 -7.36 6.15 -8.29
C THR A 109 -5.90 6.44 -7.98
N PRO A 110 -5.46 7.71 -7.84
CA PRO A 110 -4.10 8.02 -7.42
C PRO A 110 -3.83 7.58 -5.98
N LEU A 111 -2.59 7.23 -5.65
CA LEU A 111 -2.17 6.99 -4.28
C LEU A 111 -2.03 8.34 -3.56
N ILE A 112 -2.75 8.51 -2.46
CA ILE A 112 -2.72 9.72 -1.65
C ILE A 112 -1.81 9.52 -0.44
N GLY A 113 -0.91 10.48 -0.21
CA GLY A 113 0.12 10.36 0.82
C GLY A 113 1.22 9.34 0.45
N ARG A 114 1.82 8.73 1.48
CA ARG A 114 2.79 7.61 1.35
C ARG A 114 4.11 7.96 0.65
N LYS A 115 4.43 9.25 0.48
CA LYS A 115 5.71 9.67 -0.16
C LYS A 115 6.94 9.16 0.62
N ARG A 116 6.87 9.17 1.95
CA ARG A 116 7.95 8.68 2.82
C ARG A 116 8.12 7.17 2.72
N GLU A 117 7.02 6.45 2.73
CA GLU A 117 6.98 5.00 2.60
C GLU A 117 7.47 4.55 1.21
N LEU A 118 7.03 5.21 0.14
CA LEU A 118 7.53 4.95 -1.21
C LEU A 118 9.04 5.18 -1.31
N ALA A 119 9.55 6.28 -0.76
CA ALA A 119 10.99 6.56 -0.74
C ALA A 119 11.79 5.52 0.08
N ALA A 120 11.22 5.02 1.18
CA ALA A 120 11.84 3.96 1.96
C ALA A 120 11.83 2.60 1.23
N LEU A 121 10.70 2.24 0.60
CA LEU A 121 10.60 1.04 -0.24
C LEU A 121 11.55 1.10 -1.44
N ALA A 122 11.71 2.27 -2.07
CA ALA A 122 12.67 2.46 -3.15
C ALA A 122 14.10 2.06 -2.76
N ARG A 123 14.55 2.48 -1.57
CA ARG A 123 15.87 2.14 -1.04
C ARG A 123 16.02 0.64 -0.82
N LEU A 124 15.00 0.00 -0.22
CA LEU A 124 14.99 -1.44 0.03
C LEU A 124 14.92 -2.25 -1.27
N LEU A 125 14.16 -1.79 -2.26
CA LEU A 125 14.10 -2.43 -3.58
C LEU A 125 15.43 -2.30 -4.35
N ALA A 126 16.17 -1.22 -4.16
CA ALA A 126 17.49 -1.02 -4.76
C ALA A 126 18.61 -1.78 -4.01
N ASP A 127 18.42 -2.11 -2.75
CA ASP A 127 19.42 -2.83 -1.94
C ASP A 127 19.54 -4.29 -2.38
N ARG A 128 20.73 -4.71 -2.81
CA ARG A 128 21.02 -6.09 -3.25
C ARG A 128 20.93 -7.12 -2.12
N GLN A 129 21.09 -6.72 -0.86
CA GLN A 129 20.98 -7.60 0.29
C GLN A 129 19.52 -7.88 0.65
N CYS A 130 18.62 -6.93 0.39
CA CYS A 130 17.20 -7.07 0.61
C CYS A 130 16.54 -7.86 -0.53
N ARG A 131 16.54 -9.20 -0.44
CA ARG A 131 15.96 -10.06 -1.47
C ARG A 131 14.55 -10.51 -1.17
N LEU A 132 14.14 -10.50 0.08
CA LEU A 132 12.78 -10.75 0.55
C LEU A 132 12.33 -9.56 1.38
N LEU A 133 11.38 -8.81 0.87
CA LEU A 133 10.79 -7.65 1.54
C LEU A 133 9.30 -7.91 1.78
N THR A 134 8.89 -7.94 3.04
CA THR A 134 7.50 -8.13 3.42
C THR A 134 6.91 -6.83 3.95
N ILE A 135 5.87 -6.32 3.28
CA ILE A 135 5.05 -5.22 3.80
C ILE A 135 4.01 -5.82 4.73
N VAL A 136 4.16 -5.53 6.02
CA VAL A 136 3.28 -6.04 7.09
C VAL A 136 2.36 -4.92 7.58
N GLY A 137 1.16 -5.27 8.00
CA GLY A 137 0.21 -4.33 8.59
C GLY A 137 -1.24 -4.84 8.56
N PRO A 138 -2.15 -4.18 9.26
CA PRO A 138 -3.54 -4.61 9.37
C PRO A 138 -4.26 -4.61 8.01
N GLY A 139 -5.38 -5.33 7.93
CA GLY A 139 -6.25 -5.29 6.77
C GLY A 139 -6.77 -3.86 6.52
N GLY A 140 -6.88 -3.44 5.26
CA GLY A 140 -7.38 -2.10 4.92
C GLY A 140 -6.37 -0.95 5.02
N VAL A 141 -5.13 -1.19 5.48
CA VAL A 141 -4.08 -0.16 5.61
C VAL A 141 -3.44 0.27 4.28
N GLY A 142 -3.70 -0.48 3.20
CA GLY A 142 -3.22 -0.14 1.85
C GLY A 142 -1.93 -0.82 1.42
N LYS A 143 -1.55 -1.97 1.99
CA LYS A 143 -0.33 -2.74 1.64
C LYS A 143 -0.22 -3.03 0.14
N THR A 144 -1.22 -3.67 -0.42
CA THR A 144 -1.29 -4.01 -1.85
C THR A 144 -1.15 -2.78 -2.74
N ARG A 145 -1.83 -1.69 -2.38
CA ARG A 145 -1.80 -0.44 -3.12
C ARG A 145 -0.40 0.18 -3.14
N LEU A 146 0.24 0.23 -1.96
CA LEU A 146 1.60 0.74 -1.80
C LEU A 146 2.62 -0.14 -2.55
N ALA A 147 2.47 -1.46 -2.47
CA ALA A 147 3.35 -2.42 -3.14
C ALA A 147 3.28 -2.30 -4.67
N ILE A 148 2.07 -2.18 -5.24
CA ILE A 148 1.86 -1.96 -6.67
C ILE A 148 2.49 -0.64 -7.12
N GLU A 149 2.28 0.45 -6.39
CA GLU A 149 2.87 1.75 -6.71
C GLU A 149 4.40 1.70 -6.64
N ALA A 150 4.97 1.14 -5.58
CA ALA A 150 6.42 0.97 -5.44
C ALA A 150 7.00 0.12 -6.57
N ALA A 151 6.36 -0.99 -6.93
CA ALA A 151 6.77 -1.87 -8.01
C ALA A 151 6.66 -1.21 -9.38
N SER A 152 5.61 -0.40 -9.60
CA SER A 152 5.41 0.37 -10.84
C SER A 152 6.49 1.43 -11.05
N VAL A 153 6.77 2.22 -10.00
CA VAL A 153 7.76 3.31 -10.07
C VAL A 153 9.19 2.77 -10.21
N HIS A 154 9.50 1.68 -9.52
CA HIS A 154 10.86 1.13 -9.46
C HIS A 154 11.07 -0.12 -10.31
N GLY A 155 10.11 -0.50 -11.14
CA GLY A 155 10.18 -1.66 -12.04
C GLY A 155 11.37 -1.64 -12.97
N GLY A 156 11.89 -0.46 -13.34
CA GLY A 156 13.09 -0.30 -14.16
C GLY A 156 14.39 -0.87 -13.54
N LEU A 157 14.39 -1.20 -12.25
CA LEU A 157 15.51 -1.87 -11.58
C LEU A 157 15.63 -3.38 -11.98
N PHE A 158 14.57 -3.96 -12.56
CA PHE A 158 14.46 -5.38 -12.86
C PHE A 158 14.38 -5.59 -14.38
N ALA A 159 15.49 -6.06 -14.96
CA ALA A 159 15.62 -6.19 -16.41
C ALA A 159 14.58 -7.16 -17.04
N ASP A 160 14.22 -8.21 -16.31
CA ASP A 160 13.26 -9.23 -16.75
C ASP A 160 11.83 -8.96 -16.24
N GLY A 161 11.62 -7.78 -15.63
CA GLY A 161 10.29 -7.27 -15.33
C GLY A 161 9.79 -7.45 -13.91
N VAL A 162 8.54 -7.01 -13.73
CA VAL A 162 7.80 -7.04 -12.48
C VAL A 162 6.52 -7.84 -12.68
N HIS A 163 6.32 -8.87 -11.85
CA HIS A 163 5.17 -9.75 -11.99
C HIS A 163 4.33 -9.77 -10.71
N PHE A 164 3.07 -9.43 -10.86
CA PHE A 164 2.06 -9.48 -9.81
C PHE A 164 1.42 -10.85 -9.73
N VAL A 165 1.40 -11.43 -8.54
CA VAL A 165 0.85 -12.76 -8.25
C VAL A 165 -0.22 -12.60 -7.16
N PRO A 166 -1.52 -12.55 -7.51
CA PRO A 166 -2.60 -12.49 -6.53
C PRO A 166 -2.77 -13.89 -5.90
N LEU A 167 -2.56 -13.97 -4.58
CA LEU A 167 -2.63 -15.25 -3.86
C LEU A 167 -3.94 -15.42 -3.07
N ALA A 168 -4.73 -14.37 -2.94
CA ALA A 168 -5.91 -14.35 -2.08
C ALA A 168 -6.95 -15.46 -2.33
N SER A 169 -7.03 -15.98 -3.56
CA SER A 169 -7.96 -17.04 -3.97
C SER A 169 -7.38 -18.45 -3.87
N LEU A 170 -6.10 -18.59 -3.52
CA LEU A 170 -5.47 -19.90 -3.44
C LEU A 170 -5.92 -20.64 -2.17
N ALA A 171 -6.39 -21.86 -2.35
CA ALA A 171 -6.86 -22.68 -1.24
C ALA A 171 -5.74 -23.50 -0.56
N SER A 172 -4.56 -23.59 -1.15
CA SER A 172 -3.45 -24.41 -0.66
C SER A 172 -2.10 -23.79 -1.03
N PRO A 173 -1.10 -23.86 -0.14
CA PRO A 173 0.28 -23.45 -0.41
C PRO A 173 0.91 -24.12 -1.64
N SER A 174 0.54 -25.37 -1.94
CA SER A 174 1.04 -26.10 -3.13
C SER A 174 0.72 -25.41 -4.47
N LEU A 175 -0.25 -24.46 -4.48
CA LEU A 175 -0.64 -23.68 -5.66
C LEU A 175 0.20 -22.41 -5.86
N VAL A 176 1.09 -22.06 -4.93
CA VAL A 176 1.94 -20.86 -5.03
C VAL A 176 2.90 -20.94 -6.21
N VAL A 177 3.61 -22.06 -6.37
CA VAL A 177 4.54 -22.27 -7.48
C VAL A 177 3.83 -22.23 -8.84
N PRO A 178 2.68 -22.92 -9.05
CA PRO A 178 1.86 -22.75 -10.25
C PRO A 178 1.39 -21.31 -10.50
N ALA A 179 0.97 -20.58 -9.46
CA ALA A 179 0.53 -19.20 -9.60
C ALA A 179 1.67 -18.26 -10.04
N ILE A 180 2.86 -18.42 -9.48
CA ILE A 180 4.06 -17.68 -9.90
C ILE A 180 4.38 -17.99 -11.35
N ALA A 181 4.39 -19.29 -11.74
CA ALA A 181 4.64 -19.66 -13.13
C ALA A 181 3.62 -19.07 -14.11
N GLY A 182 2.33 -19.09 -13.74
CA GLY A 182 1.28 -18.45 -14.53
C GLY A 182 1.50 -16.94 -14.71
N ALA A 183 1.88 -16.23 -13.65
CA ALA A 183 2.19 -14.80 -13.71
C ALA A 183 3.41 -14.48 -14.59
N LEU A 184 4.38 -15.40 -14.64
CA LEU A 184 5.56 -15.30 -15.50
C LEU A 184 5.31 -15.75 -16.95
N GLY A 185 4.11 -16.25 -17.27
CA GLY A 185 3.81 -16.85 -18.57
C GLY A 185 4.58 -18.16 -18.83
N HIS A 186 5.03 -18.84 -17.77
CA HIS A 186 5.79 -20.10 -17.85
C HIS A 186 4.85 -21.30 -17.76
N ALA A 187 4.85 -22.15 -18.79
CA ALA A 187 4.12 -23.41 -18.79
C ALA A 187 5.02 -24.57 -18.36
N PHE A 188 4.56 -25.38 -17.42
CA PHE A 188 5.29 -26.58 -17.03
C PHE A 188 5.19 -27.66 -18.11
N SER A 189 6.30 -28.38 -18.34
CA SER A 189 6.38 -29.45 -19.33
C SER A 189 7.27 -30.61 -18.86
N GLY A 190 6.97 -31.82 -19.29
CA GLY A 190 7.75 -33.03 -18.98
C GLY A 190 7.59 -33.50 -17.52
N SER A 191 8.51 -34.32 -17.03
CA SER A 191 8.45 -35.03 -15.75
C SER A 191 9.18 -34.32 -14.59
N MET A 192 9.81 -33.17 -14.86
CA MET A 192 10.53 -32.41 -13.83
C MET A 192 9.57 -31.72 -12.87
N ALA A 193 9.85 -31.75 -11.57
CA ALA A 193 9.05 -31.07 -10.54
C ALA A 193 8.85 -29.58 -10.87
N PRO A 194 7.64 -29.02 -10.69
CA PRO A 194 7.29 -27.62 -11.03
C PRO A 194 8.25 -26.59 -10.45
N LEU A 195 8.66 -26.75 -9.20
CA LEU A 195 9.61 -25.84 -8.54
C LEU A 195 10.97 -25.82 -9.26
N ASN A 196 11.49 -26.99 -9.66
CA ASN A 196 12.76 -27.07 -10.38
C ASN A 196 12.70 -26.44 -11.77
N GLN A 197 11.56 -26.51 -12.45
CA GLN A 197 11.34 -25.83 -13.72
C GLN A 197 11.32 -24.32 -13.53
N LEU A 198 10.62 -23.83 -12.49
CA LEU A 198 10.56 -22.42 -12.14
C LEU A 198 11.93 -21.88 -11.75
N LEU A 199 12.70 -22.61 -10.94
CA LEU A 199 14.08 -22.28 -10.58
C LEU A 199 14.96 -22.13 -11.82
N ARG A 200 14.91 -23.08 -12.76
CA ARG A 200 15.64 -22.99 -14.03
C ARG A 200 15.24 -21.74 -14.83
N HIS A 201 13.95 -21.41 -14.85
CA HIS A 201 13.43 -20.25 -15.55
C HIS A 201 13.91 -18.92 -14.94
N LEU A 202 14.04 -18.84 -13.62
CA LEU A 202 14.40 -17.62 -12.88
C LEU A 202 15.92 -17.47 -12.63
N ARG A 203 16.72 -18.48 -12.83
CA ARG A 203 18.12 -18.55 -12.40
C ARG A 203 18.97 -17.36 -12.85
N ASP A 204 18.83 -17.00 -14.12
CA ASP A 204 19.65 -15.95 -14.76
C ASP A 204 18.85 -14.66 -15.00
N ARG A 205 17.68 -14.50 -14.35
CA ARG A 205 16.78 -13.37 -14.52
C ARG A 205 16.85 -12.41 -13.34
N SER A 206 16.75 -11.11 -13.66
CA SER A 206 16.59 -10.04 -12.69
C SER A 206 15.11 -9.64 -12.64
N THR A 207 14.35 -10.24 -11.74
CA THR A 207 12.88 -10.16 -11.70
C THR A 207 12.40 -9.78 -10.31
N LEU A 208 11.38 -8.92 -10.24
CA LEU A 208 10.60 -8.65 -9.03
C LEU A 208 9.28 -9.44 -9.09
N LEU A 209 9.05 -10.29 -8.11
CA LEU A 209 7.74 -10.91 -7.88
C LEU A 209 7.03 -10.17 -6.74
N LEU A 210 5.85 -9.61 -7.02
CA LEU A 210 4.95 -9.05 -6.03
C LEU A 210 3.90 -10.10 -5.67
N LEU A 211 4.07 -10.71 -4.50
CA LEU A 211 3.18 -11.74 -3.95
C LEU A 211 2.16 -11.07 -3.02
N ASP A 212 0.90 -11.01 -3.44
CA ASP A 212 -0.12 -10.28 -2.70
C ASP A 212 -1.01 -11.20 -1.85
N ASN A 213 -1.18 -10.82 -0.57
CA ASN A 213 -2.06 -11.48 0.39
C ASN A 213 -1.56 -12.89 0.79
N PHE A 214 -0.34 -12.96 1.30
CA PHE A 214 0.36 -14.23 1.60
C PHE A 214 -0.05 -14.86 2.95
N GLU A 215 -0.73 -14.14 3.83
CA GLU A 215 -0.98 -14.52 5.24
C GLU A 215 -1.64 -15.89 5.47
N HIS A 216 -2.42 -16.39 4.52
CA HIS A 216 -3.10 -17.68 4.64
C HIS A 216 -2.30 -18.88 4.07
N LEU A 217 -1.07 -18.63 3.59
CA LEU A 217 -0.19 -19.61 2.94
C LEU A 217 1.14 -19.80 3.70
N LEU A 218 1.21 -19.35 4.96
CA LEU A 218 2.44 -19.28 5.74
C LEU A 218 3.02 -20.64 6.13
N GLU A 219 2.21 -21.69 6.19
CA GLU A 219 2.64 -23.02 6.63
C GLU A 219 3.69 -23.65 5.70
N ASP A 220 3.81 -23.20 4.45
CA ASP A 220 4.73 -23.73 3.42
C ASP A 220 5.71 -22.69 2.86
N GLY A 221 6.25 -21.79 3.68
CA GLY A 221 7.30 -20.84 3.29
C GLY A 221 8.57 -21.46 2.66
N VAL A 222 8.68 -22.78 2.68
CA VAL A 222 9.83 -23.56 2.19
C VAL A 222 10.09 -23.29 0.69
N GLY A 223 9.06 -23.24 -0.14
CA GLY A 223 9.22 -23.00 -1.58
C GLY A 223 9.78 -21.61 -1.93
N LEU A 224 9.47 -20.56 -1.13
CA LEU A 224 10.03 -19.22 -1.33
C LEU A 224 11.51 -19.16 -0.97
N ALA A 225 11.92 -19.85 0.08
CA ALA A 225 13.32 -19.94 0.49
C ALA A 225 14.16 -20.64 -0.59
N GLU A 226 13.66 -21.73 -1.17
CA GLU A 226 14.31 -22.44 -2.28
C GLU A 226 14.42 -21.56 -3.54
N LEU A 227 13.36 -20.81 -3.88
CA LEU A 227 13.38 -19.86 -4.99
C LEU A 227 14.44 -18.79 -4.80
N LEU A 228 14.56 -18.22 -3.61
CA LEU A 228 15.58 -17.23 -3.30
C LEU A 228 17.00 -17.81 -3.35
N GLN A 229 17.20 -19.04 -2.91
CA GLN A 229 18.51 -19.69 -2.99
C GLN A 229 18.92 -20.01 -4.43
N GLY A 230 18.00 -20.52 -5.23
CA GLY A 230 18.28 -21.00 -6.60
C GLY A 230 18.24 -19.92 -7.69
N ALA A 231 17.69 -18.72 -7.41
CA ALA A 231 17.58 -17.62 -8.36
C ALA A 231 18.20 -16.32 -7.79
N PRO A 232 19.52 -16.08 -7.97
CA PRO A 232 20.24 -14.96 -7.35
C PRO A 232 19.70 -13.56 -7.74
N GLY A 233 19.16 -13.40 -8.95
CA GLY A 233 18.58 -12.15 -9.45
C GLY A 233 17.13 -11.93 -9.06
N LEU A 234 16.49 -12.88 -8.38
CA LEU A 234 15.12 -12.78 -7.93
C LEU A 234 15.01 -11.93 -6.66
N LYS A 235 14.04 -11.02 -6.65
CA LYS A 235 13.60 -10.30 -5.47
C LYS A 235 12.09 -10.53 -5.26
N LEU A 236 11.71 -10.74 -4.00
CA LEU A 236 10.32 -10.91 -3.58
C LEU A 236 9.86 -9.66 -2.81
N LEU A 237 8.76 -9.09 -3.23
CA LEU A 237 7.99 -8.10 -2.47
C LEU A 237 6.67 -8.77 -2.08
N VAL A 238 6.46 -8.95 -0.79
CA VAL A 238 5.31 -9.69 -0.28
C VAL A 238 4.41 -8.75 0.51
N THR A 239 3.10 -8.86 0.35
CA THR A 239 2.15 -8.22 1.25
C THR A 239 1.51 -9.28 2.14
N SER A 240 1.51 -9.03 3.44
CA SER A 240 0.95 -9.95 4.43
C SER A 240 0.42 -9.19 5.64
N ARG A 241 -0.44 -9.80 6.43
CA ARG A 241 -0.86 -9.27 7.74
C ARG A 241 0.16 -9.60 8.82
N GLU A 242 0.96 -10.61 8.60
CA GLU A 242 2.00 -11.06 9.50
C GLU A 242 3.30 -11.39 8.75
N ARG A 243 4.42 -11.44 9.45
CA ARG A 243 5.72 -11.80 8.89
C ARG A 243 5.74 -13.27 8.45
N LEU A 244 6.54 -13.57 7.44
CA LEU A 244 6.70 -14.92 6.93
C LEU A 244 7.60 -15.80 7.81
N ASN A 245 8.40 -15.18 8.70
CA ASN A 245 9.41 -15.84 9.54
C ASN A 245 10.46 -16.63 8.75
N LEU A 246 10.83 -16.14 7.55
CA LEU A 246 11.88 -16.72 6.71
C LEU A 246 13.23 -16.05 6.97
N GLN A 247 14.32 -16.81 6.84
CA GLN A 247 15.68 -16.26 6.91
C GLN A 247 15.90 -15.22 5.81
N GLY A 248 16.46 -14.06 6.18
CA GLY A 248 16.71 -12.96 5.24
C GLY A 248 15.50 -12.12 4.91
N GLU A 249 14.37 -12.31 5.61
CA GLU A 249 13.19 -11.45 5.50
C GLU A 249 13.47 -10.06 6.07
N TRP A 250 13.18 -9.04 5.26
CA TRP A 250 13.17 -7.64 5.67
C TRP A 250 11.72 -7.20 5.85
N LEU A 251 11.44 -6.59 7.00
CA LEU A 251 10.08 -6.16 7.35
C LEU A 251 9.90 -4.67 7.10
N PHE A 252 8.78 -4.33 6.51
CA PHE A 252 8.31 -2.97 6.35
C PHE A 252 6.93 -2.84 6.99
N ASP A 253 6.89 -2.30 8.22
CA ASP A 253 5.64 -2.12 8.96
C ASP A 253 4.88 -0.91 8.40
N LEU A 254 3.69 -1.15 7.85
CA LEU A 254 2.82 -0.14 7.30
C LEU A 254 1.73 0.25 8.30
N GLN A 255 1.75 1.49 8.73
CA GLN A 255 0.76 2.10 9.62
C GLN A 255 -0.32 2.86 8.84
N GLY A 256 -1.38 3.31 9.54
CA GLY A 256 -2.37 4.24 8.99
C GLY A 256 -1.72 5.50 8.40
N LEU A 257 -2.49 6.28 7.65
CA LEU A 257 -2.06 7.59 7.18
C LEU A 257 -1.90 8.54 8.38
N PRO A 258 -0.99 9.52 8.31
CA PRO A 258 -0.91 10.58 9.32
C PRO A 258 -2.26 11.23 9.55
N VAL A 259 -2.65 11.38 10.81
CA VAL A 259 -3.91 12.01 11.25
C VAL A 259 -3.63 13.36 11.89
N PRO A 260 -4.59 14.31 11.90
CA PRO A 260 -4.46 15.59 12.58
C PRO A 260 -4.25 15.43 14.08
N SER A 261 -3.36 16.26 14.68
CA SER A 261 -3.14 16.29 16.12
C SER A 261 -4.39 16.76 16.88
N PRO A 262 -4.69 16.19 18.07
CA PRO A 262 -5.79 16.68 18.92
C PRO A 262 -5.62 18.12 19.38
N GLU A 263 -4.38 18.60 19.51
CA GLU A 263 -4.03 19.94 19.99
C GLU A 263 -4.26 21.03 18.93
N GLN A 264 -4.30 20.65 17.65
CA GLN A 264 -4.55 21.55 16.52
C GLN A 264 -6.05 21.55 16.20
N ALA A 265 -6.81 22.27 17.03
CA ALA A 265 -8.28 22.26 17.03
C ALA A 265 -8.92 22.81 15.73
N ASP A 266 -8.15 23.50 14.88
CA ASP A 266 -8.73 24.23 13.73
C ASP A 266 -9.01 23.35 12.50
N GLY A 267 -8.66 22.05 12.51
CA GLY A 267 -8.91 21.13 11.39
C GLY A 267 -8.26 21.55 10.06
N THR A 268 -7.33 22.53 10.12
CA THR A 268 -6.68 23.12 8.93
C THR A 268 -5.42 22.41 8.50
N GLU A 269 -4.95 21.42 9.28
CA GLU A 269 -3.77 20.66 8.92
C GLU A 269 -4.07 19.71 7.76
N GLU A 270 -3.50 19.96 6.59
CA GLU A 270 -3.54 19.08 5.42
C GLU A 270 -2.76 17.78 5.66
N THR A 271 -3.31 16.88 6.47
CA THR A 271 -2.74 15.54 6.61
C THR A 271 -3.18 14.63 5.48
N SER A 272 -2.40 13.59 5.23
CA SER A 272 -2.73 12.63 4.16
C SER A 272 -4.08 11.92 4.37
N SER A 273 -4.51 11.73 5.62
CA SER A 273 -5.81 11.15 5.95
C SER A 273 -6.98 12.07 5.56
N VAL A 274 -6.86 13.36 5.86
CA VAL A 274 -7.84 14.40 5.49
C VAL A 274 -7.91 14.56 3.97
N ALA A 275 -6.76 14.59 3.29
CA ALA A 275 -6.69 14.63 1.83
C ALA A 275 -7.36 13.40 1.18
N LEU A 276 -7.19 12.20 1.78
CA LEU A 276 -7.87 10.99 1.31
C LEU A 276 -9.39 11.08 1.53
N PHE A 277 -9.83 11.59 2.69
CA PHE A 277 -11.25 11.79 2.97
C PHE A 277 -11.86 12.75 1.93
N GLU A 278 -11.26 13.91 1.69
CA GLU A 278 -11.73 14.86 0.70
C GLU A 278 -11.80 14.26 -0.70
N ALA A 279 -10.72 13.62 -1.15
CA ALA A 279 -10.70 12.99 -2.47
C ALA A 279 -11.78 11.91 -2.62
N SER A 280 -12.09 11.18 -1.55
CA SER A 280 -13.13 10.15 -1.53
C SER A 280 -14.53 10.76 -1.49
N ALA A 281 -14.74 11.79 -0.67
CA ALA A 281 -15.98 12.54 -0.61
C ALA A 281 -16.33 13.21 -1.95
N ARG A 282 -15.33 13.76 -2.64
CA ARG A 282 -15.50 14.32 -4.00
C ARG A 282 -16.01 13.31 -5.03
N ARG A 283 -15.64 12.03 -4.90
CA ARG A 283 -16.13 10.99 -5.82
C ARG A 283 -17.62 10.73 -5.68
N VAL A 284 -18.17 10.92 -4.49
CA VAL A 284 -19.60 10.72 -4.21
C VAL A 284 -20.40 12.03 -4.24
N GLN A 285 -19.75 13.17 -3.98
CA GLN A 285 -20.34 14.50 -4.00
C GLN A 285 -19.37 15.50 -4.67
N ALA A 286 -19.53 15.73 -5.97
CA ALA A 286 -18.58 16.49 -6.81
C ALA A 286 -18.28 17.91 -6.29
N GLY A 287 -19.22 18.52 -5.55
CA GLY A 287 -19.06 19.85 -4.94
C GLY A 287 -18.34 19.87 -3.59
N PHE A 288 -17.97 18.71 -3.03
CA PHE A 288 -17.33 18.67 -1.72
C PHE A 288 -15.95 19.33 -1.77
N ARG A 289 -15.70 20.29 -0.87
CA ARG A 289 -14.43 21.01 -0.72
C ARG A 289 -14.22 21.35 0.75
N LEU A 290 -13.04 21.05 1.27
CA LEU A 290 -12.68 21.35 2.67
C LEU A 290 -12.74 22.86 2.96
N GLU A 291 -12.33 23.70 2.00
CA GLU A 291 -12.33 25.15 2.15
C GLU A 291 -13.74 25.75 2.25
N ALA A 292 -14.74 25.05 1.73
CA ALA A 292 -16.15 25.49 1.77
C ALA A 292 -16.88 25.06 3.06
N LEU A 293 -16.27 24.18 3.86
CA LEU A 293 -16.83 23.70 5.12
C LEU A 293 -16.56 24.69 6.26
N ASP A 294 -17.46 24.73 7.23
CA ASP A 294 -17.24 25.46 8.48
C ASP A 294 -16.20 24.77 9.38
N ALA A 295 -15.86 25.38 10.50
CA ALA A 295 -14.87 24.85 11.43
C ALA A 295 -15.32 23.54 12.09
N GLU A 296 -16.63 23.41 12.37
CA GLU A 296 -17.20 22.23 13.02
C GLU A 296 -17.11 20.99 12.11
N GLU A 297 -17.49 21.13 10.84
CA GLU A 297 -17.38 20.05 9.83
C GLU A 297 -15.92 19.64 9.60
N ARG A 298 -14.98 20.60 9.52
CA ARG A 298 -13.54 20.28 9.40
C ARG A 298 -13.01 19.55 10.63
N GLN A 299 -13.42 19.95 11.84
CA GLN A 299 -13.08 19.23 13.07
C GLN A 299 -13.67 17.82 13.09
N ALA A 300 -14.89 17.66 12.60
CA ALA A 300 -15.52 16.34 12.49
C ALA A 300 -14.75 15.44 11.53
N ILE A 301 -14.27 15.92 10.39
CA ILE A 301 -13.40 15.15 9.47
C ILE A 301 -12.10 14.76 10.17
N ALA A 302 -11.45 15.67 10.88
CA ALA A 302 -10.26 15.38 11.66
C ALA A 302 -10.53 14.30 12.73
N ARG A 303 -11.70 14.36 13.39
CA ARG A 303 -12.16 13.37 14.36
C ARG A 303 -12.40 12.01 13.70
N ILE A 304 -13.08 11.95 12.54
CA ILE A 304 -13.26 10.72 11.76
C ILE A 304 -11.89 10.08 11.47
N CYS A 305 -10.95 10.86 10.93
CA CYS A 305 -9.61 10.35 10.60
C CYS A 305 -8.88 9.78 11.82
N ARG A 306 -9.02 10.39 12.99
CA ARG A 306 -8.44 9.88 14.25
C ARG A 306 -9.15 8.62 14.73
N LEU A 307 -10.48 8.57 14.73
CA LEU A 307 -11.27 7.41 15.16
C LEU A 307 -10.91 6.14 14.37
N VAL A 308 -10.65 6.30 13.07
CA VAL A 308 -10.23 5.19 12.21
C VAL A 308 -8.71 5.09 12.08
N GLU A 309 -7.96 5.83 12.91
CA GLU A 309 -6.49 5.84 12.98
C GLU A 309 -5.79 5.95 11.62
N GLY A 310 -6.34 6.77 10.74
CA GLY A 310 -5.80 6.99 9.40
C GLY A 310 -5.87 5.76 8.48
N MET A 311 -6.68 4.76 8.80
CA MET A 311 -6.86 3.55 7.98
C MET A 311 -7.54 3.90 6.65
N PRO A 312 -6.86 3.77 5.48
CA PRO A 312 -7.40 4.25 4.21
C PRO A 312 -8.77 3.68 3.85
N LEU A 313 -8.98 2.37 4.01
CA LEU A 313 -10.27 1.75 3.71
C LEU A 313 -11.40 2.33 4.57
N ALA A 314 -11.16 2.55 5.86
CA ALA A 314 -12.14 3.11 6.76
C ALA A 314 -12.47 4.57 6.42
N ILE A 315 -11.47 5.36 6.02
CA ILE A 315 -11.65 6.74 5.56
C ILE A 315 -12.50 6.76 4.29
N GLU A 316 -12.22 5.88 3.32
CA GLU A 316 -12.99 5.79 2.08
C GLU A 316 -14.45 5.38 2.34
N LEU A 317 -14.67 4.42 3.25
CA LEU A 317 -16.01 3.99 3.65
C LEU A 317 -16.77 5.11 4.39
N ALA A 318 -16.11 5.83 5.30
CA ALA A 318 -16.70 6.97 6.00
C ALA A 318 -17.09 8.11 5.03
N ALA A 319 -16.17 8.44 4.11
CA ALA A 319 -16.41 9.49 3.13
C ALA A 319 -17.57 9.17 2.16
N ALA A 320 -17.94 7.91 1.99
CA ALA A 320 -19.08 7.54 1.15
C ALA A 320 -20.44 8.03 1.73
N TRP A 321 -20.51 8.30 3.03
CA TRP A 321 -21.72 8.74 3.72
C TRP A 321 -21.99 10.24 3.66
N VAL A 322 -21.07 11.08 3.17
CA VAL A 322 -21.23 12.55 3.11
C VAL A 322 -22.44 13.02 2.29
N ARG A 323 -23.01 12.15 1.45
CA ARG A 323 -24.26 12.44 0.71
C ARG A 323 -25.52 12.38 1.57
N VAL A 324 -25.46 11.71 2.71
CA VAL A 324 -26.62 11.36 3.53
C VAL A 324 -26.53 12.00 4.91
N LEU A 325 -25.31 12.12 5.44
CA LEU A 325 -25.02 12.57 6.80
C LEU A 325 -23.99 13.70 6.78
N SER A 326 -24.04 14.59 7.77
CA SER A 326 -22.98 15.53 8.11
C SER A 326 -21.74 14.80 8.62
N CYS A 327 -20.57 15.43 8.54
CA CYS A 327 -19.34 14.80 9.06
C CYS A 327 -19.41 14.60 10.58
N ALA A 328 -20.13 15.45 11.32
CA ALA A 328 -20.36 15.29 12.75
C ALA A 328 -21.19 14.03 13.06
N GLU A 329 -22.27 13.78 12.30
CA GLU A 329 -23.08 12.59 12.43
C GLU A 329 -22.30 11.31 12.07
N ILE A 330 -21.50 11.36 10.99
CA ILE A 330 -20.61 10.25 10.60
C ILE A 330 -19.64 9.91 11.74
N ALA A 331 -19.01 10.90 12.37
CA ALA A 331 -18.12 10.69 13.51
C ALA A 331 -18.85 10.02 14.68
N ALA A 332 -20.06 10.48 15.01
CA ALA A 332 -20.87 9.92 16.09
C ALA A 332 -21.29 8.46 15.82
N GLU A 333 -21.65 8.14 14.57
CA GLU A 333 -22.01 6.76 14.21
C GLU A 333 -20.82 5.82 14.25
N ILE A 334 -19.61 6.26 13.83
CA ILE A 334 -18.36 5.48 13.92
C ILE A 334 -18.03 5.17 15.40
N GLU A 335 -18.22 6.14 16.30
CA GLU A 335 -18.02 5.91 17.75
C GLU A 335 -19.00 4.91 18.35
N ARG A 336 -20.22 4.89 17.82
CA ARG A 336 -21.27 3.96 18.29
C ARG A 336 -21.03 2.55 17.80
N SER A 337 -20.68 2.35 16.54
CA SER A 337 -20.47 1.02 15.94
C SER A 337 -19.67 1.07 14.64
N LEU A 338 -18.75 0.12 14.51
CA LEU A 338 -18.01 -0.12 13.27
C LEU A 338 -18.86 -0.67 12.12
N ASP A 339 -20.02 -1.27 12.42
CA ASP A 339 -20.93 -1.80 11.40
C ASP A 339 -21.45 -0.69 10.48
N PHE A 340 -21.43 0.56 10.95
CA PHE A 340 -21.70 1.73 10.13
C PHE A 340 -20.75 1.83 8.90
N LEU A 341 -19.49 1.36 9.04
CA LEU A 341 -18.50 1.42 7.97
C LEU A 341 -18.65 0.21 7.02
N ALA A 342 -19.76 0.16 6.31
CA ALA A 342 -20.01 -0.78 5.24
C ALA A 342 -20.21 -0.01 3.91
N GLY A 343 -19.59 -0.51 2.84
CA GLY A 343 -19.67 0.11 1.51
C GLY A 343 -20.55 -0.71 0.55
N ALA A 344 -21.21 -0.02 -0.37
CA ALA A 344 -22.04 -0.61 -1.42
C ALA A 344 -21.32 -0.72 -2.79
N ALA A 345 -19.99 -0.53 -2.83
CA ALA A 345 -19.23 -0.59 -4.08
C ALA A 345 -19.19 -2.04 -4.63
N ARG A 346 -19.78 -2.24 -5.83
CA ARG A 346 -19.95 -3.57 -6.45
C ARG A 346 -18.65 -4.17 -7.02
N ASP A 347 -17.64 -3.36 -7.24
CA ASP A 347 -16.32 -3.71 -7.77
C ASP A 347 -15.28 -4.01 -6.69
N MET A 348 -15.64 -3.86 -5.41
CA MET A 348 -14.78 -4.23 -4.29
C MET A 348 -14.93 -5.71 -3.94
N PRO A 349 -13.83 -6.43 -3.66
CA PRO A 349 -13.89 -7.77 -3.08
C PRO A 349 -14.75 -7.78 -1.82
N GLU A 350 -15.58 -8.81 -1.62
CA GLU A 350 -16.49 -8.93 -0.45
C GLU A 350 -15.78 -8.66 0.88
N ARG A 351 -14.53 -9.13 1.01
CA ARG A 351 -13.66 -8.91 2.18
C ARG A 351 -13.28 -7.44 2.43
N HIS A 352 -13.51 -6.52 1.47
CA HIS A 352 -13.23 -5.09 1.60
C HIS A 352 -14.50 -4.24 1.58
N GLN A 353 -15.67 -4.85 1.47
CA GLN A 353 -16.94 -4.12 1.43
C GLN A 353 -17.35 -3.56 2.80
N SER A 354 -16.76 -4.04 3.90
CA SER A 354 -16.92 -3.46 5.22
C SER A 354 -15.68 -3.68 6.07
N LEU A 355 -15.45 -2.82 7.06
CA LEU A 355 -14.39 -3.04 8.04
C LEU A 355 -14.60 -4.34 8.83
N ARG A 356 -15.84 -4.66 9.16
CA ARG A 356 -16.18 -5.94 9.82
C ARG A 356 -15.70 -7.14 8.99
N ALA A 357 -15.91 -7.16 7.66
CA ALA A 357 -15.44 -8.25 6.80
C ALA A 357 -13.91 -8.37 6.80
N VAL A 358 -13.19 -7.23 6.82
CA VAL A 358 -11.72 -7.21 6.96
C VAL A 358 -11.28 -7.86 8.26
N PHE A 359 -11.93 -7.54 9.39
CA PHE A 359 -11.57 -8.10 10.70
C PHE A 359 -12.04 -9.54 10.87
N CYS A 360 -13.21 -9.92 10.38
CA CYS A 360 -13.68 -11.32 10.37
C CYS A 360 -12.64 -12.25 9.71
N HIS A 361 -12.04 -11.83 8.62
CA HIS A 361 -10.97 -12.63 8.00
C HIS A 361 -9.71 -12.74 8.87
N SER A 362 -9.24 -11.64 9.50
CA SER A 362 -8.13 -11.71 10.47
C SER A 362 -8.47 -12.59 11.65
N TRP A 363 -9.70 -12.47 12.15
CA TRP A 363 -10.23 -13.25 13.27
C TRP A 363 -10.27 -14.74 12.97
N SER A 364 -10.69 -15.15 11.76
CA SER A 364 -10.77 -16.56 11.37
C SER A 364 -9.41 -17.26 11.35
N LEU A 365 -8.33 -16.50 11.11
CA LEU A 365 -6.96 -17.01 11.11
C LEU A 365 -6.35 -17.16 12.52
N LEU A 366 -7.00 -16.65 13.59
CA LEU A 366 -6.48 -16.74 14.94
C LEU A 366 -6.81 -18.10 15.57
N PRO A 367 -5.85 -18.75 16.25
CA PRO A 367 -6.13 -19.83 17.19
C PRO A 367 -7.06 -19.38 18.32
N GLU A 368 -7.84 -20.29 18.88
CA GLU A 368 -8.80 -19.97 19.93
C GLU A 368 -8.17 -19.30 21.17
N GLY A 369 -6.98 -19.73 21.56
CA GLY A 369 -6.23 -19.11 22.66
C GLY A 369 -5.90 -17.63 22.39
N GLU A 370 -5.49 -17.28 21.17
CA GLU A 370 -5.19 -15.90 20.78
C GLU A 370 -6.46 -15.06 20.68
N ARG A 371 -7.56 -15.62 20.12
CA ARG A 371 -8.88 -14.95 20.10
C ARG A 371 -9.33 -14.57 21.50
N SER A 372 -9.26 -15.52 22.43
CA SER A 372 -9.66 -15.30 23.82
C SER A 372 -8.80 -14.24 24.52
N VAL A 373 -7.49 -14.18 24.25
CA VAL A 373 -6.61 -13.13 24.76
C VAL A 373 -6.96 -11.78 24.13
N LEU A 374 -7.15 -11.72 22.82
CA LEU A 374 -7.50 -10.48 22.10
C LEU A 374 -8.83 -9.89 22.61
N CYS A 375 -9.86 -10.72 22.83
CA CYS A 375 -11.11 -10.27 23.45
C CYS A 375 -10.87 -9.62 24.81
N ARG A 376 -10.08 -10.26 25.68
CA ARG A 376 -9.81 -9.72 27.02
C ARG A 376 -8.95 -8.46 26.98
N LEU A 377 -8.04 -8.31 26.02
CA LEU A 377 -7.27 -7.08 25.83
C LEU A 377 -8.14 -5.89 25.38
N ALA A 378 -9.33 -6.13 24.85
CA ALA A 378 -10.24 -5.07 24.41
C ALA A 378 -10.81 -4.21 25.54
N VAL A 379 -10.68 -4.62 26.80
CA VAL A 379 -11.10 -3.82 27.97
C VAL A 379 -10.23 -2.58 28.17
N PHE A 380 -8.98 -2.59 27.68
CA PHE A 380 -8.08 -1.48 27.83
C PHE A 380 -8.46 -0.29 26.93
N ARG A 381 -8.16 0.93 27.42
CA ARG A 381 -8.33 2.18 26.71
C ARG A 381 -7.03 2.98 26.75
N GLY A 382 -6.60 3.53 25.61
CA GLY A 382 -5.36 4.32 25.54
C GLY A 382 -4.07 3.49 25.69
N GLY A 383 -4.12 2.19 25.39
CA GLY A 383 -2.99 1.27 25.50
C GLY A 383 -2.81 0.69 26.91
N PHE A 384 -1.81 -0.19 27.07
CA PHE A 384 -1.55 -0.91 28.32
C PHE A 384 -0.09 -1.37 28.44
N GLN A 385 0.35 -1.58 29.67
CA GLN A 385 1.65 -2.18 29.96
C GLN A 385 1.56 -3.72 29.93
N ARG A 386 2.69 -4.39 29.67
CA ARG A 386 2.77 -5.86 29.67
C ARG A 386 2.22 -6.49 30.95
N GLN A 387 2.55 -5.90 32.11
CA GLN A 387 2.10 -6.41 33.41
C GLN A 387 0.57 -6.38 33.54
N ALA A 388 -0.05 -5.29 33.12
CA ALA A 388 -1.52 -5.16 33.11
C ALA A 388 -2.15 -6.21 32.19
N ALA A 389 -1.59 -6.40 30.97
CA ALA A 389 -2.07 -7.41 30.03
C ALA A 389 -2.01 -8.83 30.61
N GLU A 390 -0.92 -9.16 31.34
CA GLU A 390 -0.75 -10.47 31.98
C GLU A 390 -1.76 -10.68 33.11
N GLN A 391 -1.94 -9.70 34.00
CA GLN A 391 -2.80 -9.83 35.18
C GLN A 391 -4.30 -9.77 34.83
N ILE A 392 -4.68 -8.93 33.88
CA ILE A 392 -6.09 -8.69 33.53
C ILE A 392 -6.56 -9.67 32.44
N ALA A 393 -5.79 -9.76 31.35
CA ALA A 393 -6.17 -10.54 30.18
C ALA A 393 -5.54 -11.95 30.14
N GLY A 394 -4.58 -12.26 31.04
CA GLY A 394 -3.80 -13.49 30.98
C GLY A 394 -2.92 -13.57 29.75
N ALA A 395 -2.50 -12.42 29.19
CA ALA A 395 -1.69 -12.34 28.00
C ALA A 395 -0.23 -12.59 28.32
N SER A 396 0.29 -13.77 28.01
CA SER A 396 1.71 -14.06 28.08
C SER A 396 2.50 -13.24 27.06
N LEU A 397 3.82 -13.11 27.26
CA LEU A 397 4.71 -12.45 26.27
C LEU A 397 4.61 -13.12 24.88
N GLY A 398 4.48 -14.45 24.85
CA GLY A 398 4.29 -15.21 23.60
C GLY A 398 2.98 -14.83 22.89
N ALA A 399 1.88 -14.70 23.63
CA ALA A 399 0.59 -14.29 23.08
C ALA A 399 0.62 -12.84 22.55
N LEU A 400 1.26 -11.92 23.29
CA LEU A 400 1.44 -10.53 22.82
C LEU A 400 2.29 -10.48 21.55
N SER A 401 3.40 -11.24 21.49
CA SER A 401 4.25 -11.32 20.31
C SER A 401 3.52 -11.92 19.10
N ALA A 402 2.69 -12.94 19.32
CA ALA A 402 1.87 -13.54 18.26
C ALA A 402 0.83 -12.55 17.72
N LEU A 403 0.14 -11.81 18.58
CA LEU A 403 -0.83 -10.80 18.18
C LEU A 403 -0.18 -9.58 17.51
N GLU A 404 1.02 -9.18 17.96
CA GLU A 404 1.83 -8.13 17.33
C GLU A 404 2.28 -8.56 15.93
N SER A 405 2.77 -9.80 15.77
CA SER A 405 3.19 -10.31 14.47
C SER A 405 2.05 -10.36 13.45
N LYS A 406 0.80 -10.50 13.92
CA LYS A 406 -0.43 -10.50 13.11
C LYS A 406 -1.03 -9.10 12.93
N SER A 407 -0.31 -8.04 13.35
CA SER A 407 -0.73 -6.64 13.25
C SER A 407 -2.08 -6.33 13.95
N LEU A 408 -2.42 -7.08 14.99
CA LEU A 408 -3.63 -6.88 15.81
C LEU A 408 -3.36 -6.12 17.09
N VAL A 409 -2.12 -6.19 17.57
CA VAL A 409 -1.59 -5.41 18.69
C VAL A 409 -0.37 -4.66 18.18
N ARG A 410 -0.15 -3.43 18.63
CA ARG A 410 1.03 -2.61 18.30
C ARG A 410 1.85 -2.37 19.57
N ARG A 411 3.17 -2.41 19.45
CA ARG A 411 4.07 -1.97 20.49
C ARG A 411 4.52 -0.54 20.20
N GLN A 412 4.28 0.36 21.14
CA GLN A 412 4.71 1.75 21.07
C GLN A 412 6.17 1.92 21.45
N LYS A 413 6.80 3.06 21.10
CA LYS A 413 8.19 3.36 21.42
C LYS A 413 8.50 3.42 22.93
N ASN A 414 7.51 3.79 23.75
CA ASN A 414 7.59 3.79 25.21
C ASN A 414 7.44 2.39 25.85
N GLY A 415 7.34 1.32 25.04
CA GLY A 415 7.22 -0.05 25.50
C GLY A 415 5.79 -0.50 25.82
N ARG A 416 4.82 0.39 25.74
CA ARG A 416 3.39 0.07 25.91
C ARG A 416 2.84 -0.69 24.69
N TYR A 417 1.77 -1.41 24.88
CA TYR A 417 1.01 -2.07 23.83
C TYR A 417 -0.32 -1.35 23.61
N ASP A 418 -0.83 -1.42 22.39
CA ASP A 418 -2.08 -0.79 22.01
C ASP A 418 -2.81 -1.61 20.95
N LEU A 419 -4.14 -1.52 20.93
CA LEU A 419 -4.99 -2.05 19.87
C LEU A 419 -5.47 -0.91 18.99
N LEU A 420 -5.56 -1.17 17.68
CA LEU A 420 -6.34 -0.29 16.81
C LEU A 420 -7.77 -0.20 17.36
N GLU A 421 -8.34 1.01 17.42
CA GLU A 421 -9.67 1.21 17.98
C GLU A 421 -10.72 0.33 17.28
N VAL A 422 -10.60 0.18 15.96
CA VAL A 422 -11.46 -0.70 15.17
C VAL A 422 -11.30 -2.19 15.53
N VAL A 423 -10.09 -2.64 15.88
CA VAL A 423 -9.86 -4.02 16.38
C VAL A 423 -10.43 -4.17 17.79
N ARG A 424 -10.23 -3.15 18.62
CA ARG A 424 -10.73 -3.12 20.00
C ARG A 424 -12.26 -3.25 20.04
N GLN A 425 -12.98 -2.46 19.22
CA GLN A 425 -14.45 -2.52 19.18
C GLN A 425 -14.94 -3.90 18.74
N TYR A 426 -14.35 -4.46 17.67
CA TYR A 426 -14.69 -5.80 17.19
C TYR A 426 -14.44 -6.88 18.27
N ALA A 427 -13.30 -6.83 18.95
CA ALA A 427 -12.95 -7.78 20.00
C ALA A 427 -13.83 -7.60 21.26
N LEU A 428 -14.29 -6.36 21.55
CA LEU A 428 -15.18 -6.06 22.67
C LEU A 428 -16.57 -6.67 22.47
N GLU A 429 -17.13 -6.65 21.25
CA GLU A 429 -18.40 -7.32 20.94
C GLU A 429 -18.34 -8.82 21.22
N HIS A 430 -17.21 -9.45 20.91
CA HIS A 430 -16.99 -10.87 21.22
C HIS A 430 -16.80 -11.11 22.72
N LEU A 431 -16.17 -10.17 23.45
CA LEU A 431 -16.03 -10.25 24.90
C LEU A 431 -17.40 -10.16 25.59
N ASP A 432 -18.33 -9.36 25.06
CA ASP A 432 -19.69 -9.22 25.60
C ASP A 432 -20.50 -10.51 25.49
N GLN A 433 -20.13 -11.39 24.55
CA GLN A 433 -20.73 -12.71 24.38
C GLN A 433 -20.00 -13.81 25.18
N ASP A 434 -18.81 -13.52 25.74
CA ASP A 434 -18.01 -14.46 26.53
C ASP A 434 -18.46 -14.41 28.03
N ALA A 435 -18.75 -15.55 28.61
CA ALA A 435 -19.04 -15.68 30.04
C ALA A 435 -17.95 -15.11 30.97
N ARG A 436 -16.71 -14.95 30.46
CA ARG A 436 -15.58 -14.38 31.19
C ARG A 436 -15.48 -12.85 31.05
N GLY A 437 -16.32 -12.22 30.23
CA GLY A 437 -16.30 -10.80 29.95
C GLY A 437 -16.38 -9.94 31.19
N GLU A 438 -17.39 -10.21 32.04
CA GLU A 438 -17.60 -9.49 33.30
C GLU A 438 -16.40 -9.64 34.26
N ALA A 439 -15.93 -10.87 34.49
CA ALA A 439 -14.75 -11.11 35.32
C ALA A 439 -13.47 -10.42 34.80
N THR A 440 -13.35 -10.22 33.52
CA THR A 440 -12.22 -9.48 32.92
C THR A 440 -12.32 -7.98 33.19
N ARG A 441 -13.53 -7.40 33.09
CA ARG A 441 -13.79 -6.00 33.43
C ARG A 441 -13.59 -5.74 34.92
N ASP A 442 -14.01 -6.68 35.79
CA ASP A 442 -13.77 -6.57 37.23
C ASP A 442 -12.29 -6.58 37.58
N ARG A 443 -11.51 -7.46 36.96
CA ARG A 443 -10.03 -7.45 37.10
C ARG A 443 -9.41 -6.15 36.64
N HIS A 444 -9.88 -5.60 35.50
CA HIS A 444 -9.42 -4.31 35.00
C HIS A 444 -9.67 -3.20 36.00
N SER A 445 -10.92 -3.09 36.53
CA SER A 445 -11.28 -2.08 37.54
C SER A 445 -10.45 -2.25 38.81
N ALA A 446 -10.35 -3.46 39.35
CA ALA A 446 -9.58 -3.74 40.54
C ALA A 446 -8.09 -3.38 40.38
N PHE A 447 -7.48 -3.68 39.21
CA PHE A 447 -6.10 -3.37 38.94
C PHE A 447 -5.81 -1.84 38.92
N TYR A 448 -6.63 -1.07 38.20
CA TYR A 448 -6.39 0.38 38.07
C TYR A 448 -6.80 1.15 39.34
N LEU A 449 -7.80 0.71 40.07
CA LEU A 449 -8.12 1.28 41.38
C LEU A 449 -7.01 0.99 42.40
N ALA A 450 -6.45 -0.22 42.40
CA ALA A 450 -5.28 -0.53 43.24
C ALA A 450 -4.04 0.29 42.83
N LEU A 451 -3.80 0.50 41.52
CA LEU A 451 -2.72 1.37 41.02
C LEU A 451 -2.87 2.79 41.62
N LEU A 452 -4.05 3.39 41.54
CA LEU A 452 -4.31 4.72 42.10
C LEU A 452 -4.05 4.76 43.61
N HIS A 453 -4.56 3.76 44.36
CA HIS A 453 -4.35 3.70 45.78
C HIS A 453 -2.86 3.60 46.17
N HIS A 454 -2.08 2.78 45.46
CA HIS A 454 -0.66 2.66 45.72
C HIS A 454 0.15 3.95 45.34
N ARG A 455 -0.39 4.82 44.47
CA ARG A 455 0.24 6.08 44.08
C ARG A 455 -0.23 7.28 44.90
N GLU A 456 -1.15 7.12 45.81
CA GLU A 456 -1.73 8.22 46.62
C GLU A 456 -0.68 8.98 47.41
N GLU A 457 0.23 8.30 48.08
CA GLU A 457 1.32 8.95 48.85
C GLU A 457 2.35 9.62 47.92
N ALA A 458 2.70 9.01 46.80
CA ALA A 458 3.62 9.55 45.82
C ALA A 458 3.09 10.84 45.16
N LEU A 459 1.76 10.92 44.95
CA LEU A 459 1.10 12.14 44.47
C LEU A 459 1.17 13.32 45.46
N LYS A 460 1.36 13.05 46.74
CA LYS A 460 1.51 14.07 47.81
C LYS A 460 2.97 14.35 48.12
N GLY A 461 3.92 13.59 47.58
CA GLY A 461 5.35 13.62 47.90
C GLY A 461 6.25 14.31 46.89
N THR A 462 7.55 14.08 47.01
CA THR A 462 8.60 14.67 46.15
C THR A 462 8.63 14.11 44.75
N THR A 463 8.00 12.97 44.49
CA THR A 463 7.89 12.28 43.20
C THR A 463 6.58 12.60 42.46
N GLN A 464 5.84 13.63 42.90
CA GLN A 464 4.55 14.00 42.36
C GLN A 464 4.52 14.12 40.82
N ARG A 465 5.52 14.79 40.26
CA ARG A 465 5.59 15.05 38.81
C ARG A 465 5.72 13.77 38.02
N GLU A 466 6.60 12.87 38.40
CA GLU A 466 6.83 11.58 37.75
C GLU A 466 5.57 10.68 37.86
N THR A 467 4.91 10.73 39.03
CA THR A 467 3.67 9.98 39.27
C THR A 467 2.52 10.52 38.42
N ILE A 468 2.42 11.84 38.21
CA ILE A 468 1.42 12.45 37.32
C ILE A 468 1.68 12.05 35.87
N GLU A 469 2.93 12.04 35.40
CA GLU A 469 3.30 11.60 34.05
C GLU A 469 2.91 10.12 33.86
N GLU A 470 3.23 9.22 34.81
CA GLU A 470 2.82 7.81 34.78
C GLU A 470 1.30 7.64 34.75
N LEU A 471 0.57 8.36 35.58
CA LEU A 471 -0.89 8.26 35.64
C LEU A 471 -1.57 8.90 34.43
N THR A 472 -0.93 9.87 33.78
CA THR A 472 -1.43 10.48 32.55
C THR A 472 -1.47 9.44 31.42
N ASP A 473 -0.44 8.60 31.34
CA ASP A 473 -0.41 7.50 30.36
C ASP A 473 -1.50 6.44 30.59
N GLU A 474 -2.01 6.31 31.83
CA GLU A 474 -3.04 5.34 32.22
C GLU A 474 -4.43 5.97 32.41
N ILE A 475 -4.60 7.27 32.15
CA ILE A 475 -5.79 8.03 32.52
C ILE A 475 -7.08 7.45 31.93
N ASP A 476 -7.05 6.94 30.70
CA ASP A 476 -8.22 6.39 30.03
C ASP A 476 -8.62 5.02 30.63
N ASN A 477 -7.64 4.21 31.03
CA ASN A 477 -7.89 2.97 31.78
C ASN A 477 -8.45 3.26 33.17
N VAL A 478 -7.91 4.29 33.85
CA VAL A 478 -8.38 4.74 35.15
C VAL A 478 -9.84 5.23 35.06
N ARG A 479 -10.16 6.05 34.07
CA ARG A 479 -11.53 6.52 33.82
C ARG A 479 -12.49 5.37 33.56
N ALA A 480 -12.06 4.39 32.73
CA ALA A 480 -12.87 3.20 32.44
C ALA A 480 -13.10 2.35 33.70
N ALA A 481 -12.07 2.19 34.56
CA ALA A 481 -12.17 1.50 35.82
C ALA A 481 -13.16 2.21 36.80
N TRP A 482 -13.02 3.54 36.92
CA TRP A 482 -13.86 4.37 37.76
C TRP A 482 -15.36 4.36 37.36
N SER A 483 -15.60 4.39 36.01
CA SER A 483 -16.99 4.37 35.51
C SER A 483 -17.71 3.07 35.78
N ARG A 484 -16.99 2.00 36.12
CA ARG A 484 -17.54 0.68 36.46
C ARG A 484 -17.74 0.49 37.96
N ALA A 485 -16.91 1.15 38.80
CA ALA A 485 -16.97 1.03 40.26
C ALA A 485 -18.17 1.75 40.85
#